data_b1a97aad68a695aaf977522aa7fecec0
#
_entry.id   b1a97aad68a695aaf977522aa7fecec0
#
_cell.length_a   1.000
_cell.length_b   1.000
_cell.length_c   1.000
_cell.angle_alpha   90.00
_cell.angle_beta   90.00
_cell.angle_gamma   90.00
#
_symmetry.space_group_name_H-M   'P 1'
#
loop_
_entity.id
_entity.type
_entity.pdbx_description
1 polymer ?
#
loop_
_entity_poly.entity_id
_entity_poly.type
_entity_poly.pdbx_seq_one_letter_code
_entity_poly.pdbx_strand_id
1 'polypeptide(L)'
;MRPHSLCALSAALLLAACAEHAAPGAVPAKPVKIEVAGESSKQSADSFVATLRARQRTDLGFETPGRLAAINVDVGDQVRAGQVLAKLDEAPARWRLDKAVADRNAAAATLAERQTWLRQQETLARDGIIAPAALQAAQASLQLAVSQHASAETAVATARRDLQLTRITAPFDGQVVARSAQPFTDVAPGQAILQVESGKALELVTQLPDAVAVRLAPGAPAYARSGNDRLAVKLERLSGRSDNGSLVQAIFHVDKAPANVRSGAVVDLDLPRKNSQSITLPASAVITTNDAKSASVFIVKNGSLQRRTISTNGQLLPEGRVAIDSGVSAGDQVVVAGTAFLSEGQAVFAHHPQTLLQGGRQ
;
A
#
# COMPACT_ATOMS: atom_id res chain seq x y z
N MET A 1 110.53 -43.06 25.72
CA MET A 1 109.55 -43.61 26.67
C MET A 1 108.26 -42.90 26.53
N ARG A 2 107.21 -43.63 26.26
CA ARG A 2 105.77 -43.43 26.26
C ARG A 2 105.15 -42.52 25.16
N PRO A 3 104.39 -43.12 24.25
CA PRO A 3 103.50 -42.48 23.26
C PRO A 3 102.10 -42.54 23.79
N HIS A 4 101.53 -41.41 24.24
CA HIS A 4 100.10 -41.33 24.61
C HIS A 4 99.41 -40.00 24.29
N SER A 5 99.91 -39.22 23.36
CA SER A 5 99.32 -37.85 23.13
C SER A 5 98.66 -37.67 21.74
N LEU A 6 98.51 -38.72 20.91
CA LEU A 6 97.93 -38.54 19.54
C LEU A 6 96.53 -39.08 19.36
N CYS A 7 95.95 -39.74 20.37
CA CYS A 7 94.56 -40.26 20.21
C CYS A 7 93.38 -39.33 20.70
N ALA A 8 93.75 -38.26 21.41
CA ALA A 8 92.71 -37.36 21.94
C ALA A 8 92.25 -36.25 20.97
N LEU A 9 92.98 -35.99 19.87
CA LEU A 9 92.71 -34.94 18.94
C LEU A 9 91.78 -35.41 17.76
N SER A 10 91.61 -36.67 17.48
CA SER A 10 90.82 -37.24 16.41
C SER A 10 89.38 -37.53 16.84
N ALA A 11 89.06 -37.58 18.16
CA ALA A 11 87.69 -37.79 18.66
C ALA A 11 86.87 -36.52 18.78
N ALA A 12 87.53 -35.33 18.80
CA ALA A 12 86.82 -34.04 18.90
C ALA A 12 86.35 -33.47 17.55
N LEU A 13 86.82 -33.97 16.40
CA LEU A 13 86.39 -33.44 15.07
C LEU A 13 85.19 -34.20 14.45
N LEU A 14 84.72 -35.27 15.04
CA LEU A 14 83.58 -36.05 14.52
C LEU A 14 82.24 -35.73 15.19
N LEU A 15 82.17 -34.82 16.18
CA LEU A 15 80.95 -34.36 16.81
C LEU A 15 80.41 -33.00 16.27
N ALA A 16 81.12 -32.37 15.35
CA ALA A 16 80.69 -31.05 14.79
C ALA A 16 79.93 -31.17 13.47
N ALA A 17 79.59 -32.37 12.96
CA ALA A 17 78.96 -32.52 11.64
C ALA A 17 77.44 -32.87 11.64
N CYS A 18 76.72 -32.74 12.76
CA CYS A 18 75.28 -33.01 12.82
C CYS A 18 74.47 -31.85 13.43
N ALA A 19 74.81 -30.58 13.14
CA ALA A 19 73.92 -29.48 13.32
C ALA A 19 73.35 -29.10 11.96
N GLU A 20 72.52 -30.00 11.40
CA GLU A 20 71.61 -29.69 10.28
C GLU A 20 70.60 -28.67 10.80
N HIS A 21 70.78 -27.43 10.37
CA HIS A 21 69.79 -26.33 10.60
C HIS A 21 68.53 -26.79 9.87
N ALA A 22 67.59 -27.42 10.59
CA ALA A 22 66.23 -27.60 10.09
C ALA A 22 65.69 -26.19 9.80
N ALA A 23 65.58 -25.87 8.52
CA ALA A 23 64.82 -24.71 8.08
C ALA A 23 63.42 -24.73 8.77
N PRO A 24 62.91 -23.63 9.29
CA PRO A 24 61.59 -23.61 9.94
C PRO A 24 60.60 -24.21 8.96
N GLY A 25 60.09 -25.40 9.27
CA GLY A 25 59.15 -26.15 8.42
C GLY A 25 57.98 -25.20 8.13
N ALA A 26 57.69 -25.02 6.83
CA ALA A 26 56.55 -24.25 6.39
C ALA A 26 55.32 -24.82 7.11
N VAL A 27 54.71 -24.01 7.97
CA VAL A 27 53.47 -24.36 8.67
C VAL A 27 52.45 -24.74 7.60
N PRO A 28 51.88 -25.95 7.61
CA PRO A 28 50.97 -26.37 6.54
C PRO A 28 49.77 -25.41 6.48
N ALA A 29 49.50 -24.92 5.27
CA ALA A 29 48.37 -24.00 5.04
C ALA A 29 47.06 -24.69 5.45
N LYS A 30 46.24 -24.01 6.25
CA LYS A 30 44.95 -24.55 6.72
C LYS A 30 43.84 -24.29 5.70
N PRO A 31 42.94 -25.27 5.48
CA PRO A 31 41.77 -25.06 4.67
C PRO A 31 40.78 -24.11 5.41
N VAL A 32 40.32 -23.07 4.74
CA VAL A 32 39.33 -22.12 5.28
C VAL A 32 38.19 -21.94 4.30
N LYS A 33 36.97 -21.80 4.81
CA LYS A 33 35.81 -21.43 3.99
C LYS A 33 35.82 -19.91 3.84
N ILE A 34 35.83 -19.44 2.59
CA ILE A 34 35.81 -18.02 2.25
C ILE A 34 34.51 -17.64 1.59
N GLU A 35 34.12 -16.37 1.75
CA GLU A 35 33.04 -15.71 1.03
C GLU A 35 33.59 -14.39 0.49
N VAL A 36 33.22 -14.07 -0.77
CA VAL A 36 33.61 -12.80 -1.38
C VAL A 36 32.64 -11.71 -0.91
N ALA A 37 33.17 -10.70 -0.23
CA ALA A 37 32.38 -9.60 0.27
C ALA A 37 31.78 -8.79 -0.87
N GLY A 38 30.49 -8.49 -0.81
CA GLY A 38 29.81 -7.62 -1.79
C GLY A 38 28.87 -8.34 -2.77
N GLU A 39 28.84 -9.66 -2.81
CA GLU A 39 27.89 -10.39 -3.68
C GLU A 39 26.49 -10.58 -3.09
N SER A 40 26.19 -9.98 -1.94
CA SER A 40 24.84 -10.05 -1.36
C SER A 40 23.93 -9.02 -2.01
N SER A 41 23.56 -9.24 -3.27
CA SER A 41 22.64 -8.42 -4.06
C SER A 41 21.15 -8.70 -3.75
N LYS A 42 20.81 -9.26 -2.61
CA LYS A 42 19.43 -9.21 -2.14
C LYS A 42 19.19 -7.84 -1.56
N GLN A 43 18.56 -6.96 -2.35
CA GLN A 43 17.99 -5.70 -1.86
C GLN A 43 17.23 -6.00 -0.57
N SER A 44 17.77 -5.56 0.56
CA SER A 44 17.04 -5.62 1.82
C SER A 44 15.83 -4.73 1.70
N ALA A 45 14.66 -5.31 1.66
CA ALA A 45 13.39 -4.62 1.68
C ALA A 45 12.73 -4.84 3.04
N ASP A 46 12.11 -3.81 3.56
CA ASP A 46 11.18 -3.97 4.67
C ASP A 46 9.86 -4.48 4.11
N SER A 47 9.35 -5.60 4.59
CA SER A 47 8.08 -6.19 4.13
C SER A 47 6.97 -5.90 5.14
N PHE A 48 5.84 -5.39 4.65
CA PHE A 48 4.67 -5.05 5.44
C PHE A 48 3.43 -5.67 4.82
N VAL A 49 2.47 -6.02 5.66
CA VAL A 49 1.17 -6.48 5.18
C VAL A 49 0.36 -5.27 4.72
N ALA A 50 -0.26 -5.39 3.55
CA ALA A 50 -1.07 -4.35 2.95
C ALA A 50 -2.36 -4.94 2.37
N THR A 51 -3.38 -4.11 2.22
CA THR A 51 -4.65 -4.50 1.61
C THR A 51 -4.89 -3.70 0.35
N LEU A 52 -5.19 -4.39 -0.74
CA LEU A 52 -5.66 -3.76 -1.97
C LEU A 52 -7.13 -3.39 -1.82
N ARG A 53 -7.51 -2.20 -2.23
CA ARG A 53 -8.92 -1.78 -2.27
C ARG A 53 -9.20 -0.96 -3.52
N ALA A 54 -10.44 -0.91 -3.93
CA ALA A 54 -10.86 -0.02 -4.99
C ALA A 54 -10.73 1.44 -4.52
N ARG A 55 -10.24 2.31 -5.40
CA ARG A 55 -10.10 3.75 -5.12
C ARG A 55 -11.44 4.44 -4.90
N GLN A 56 -12.46 3.99 -5.62
CA GLN A 56 -13.82 4.45 -5.47
C GLN A 56 -14.69 3.28 -5.02
N ARG A 57 -15.30 3.44 -3.86
CA ARG A 57 -16.24 2.51 -3.26
C ARG A 57 -17.35 3.32 -2.63
N THR A 58 -18.58 2.93 -2.87
CA THR A 58 -19.73 3.59 -2.28
C THR A 58 -20.80 2.59 -1.87
N ASP A 59 -21.39 2.85 -0.72
CA ASP A 59 -22.59 2.17 -0.25
C ASP A 59 -23.79 2.96 -0.78
N LEU A 60 -24.69 2.28 -1.46
CA LEU A 60 -25.88 2.86 -2.07
C LEU A 60 -27.11 2.46 -1.28
N GLY A 61 -27.89 3.45 -0.89
CA GLY A 61 -29.15 3.30 -0.18
C GLY A 61 -30.18 4.30 -0.68
N PHE A 62 -31.43 4.14 -0.27
CA PHE A 62 -32.48 5.09 -0.56
C PHE A 62 -32.46 6.25 0.44
N GLU A 63 -32.73 7.46 -0.06
CA GLU A 63 -32.86 8.64 0.81
C GLU A 63 -34.28 8.72 1.45
N THR A 64 -35.23 7.95 0.93
CA THR A 64 -36.62 7.90 1.41
C THR A 64 -36.98 6.48 1.84
N PRO A 65 -37.85 6.32 2.86
CA PRO A 65 -38.32 5.00 3.26
C PRO A 65 -39.30 4.47 2.21
N GLY A 66 -39.37 3.14 2.13
CA GLY A 66 -40.35 2.49 1.26
C GLY A 66 -40.12 1.00 1.13
N ARG A 67 -41.02 0.34 0.41
CA ARG A 67 -40.90 -1.08 0.08
C ARG A 67 -40.06 -1.26 -1.16
N LEU A 68 -39.07 -2.11 -1.09
CA LEU A 68 -38.21 -2.46 -2.22
C LEU A 68 -38.98 -3.27 -3.26
N ALA A 69 -39.21 -2.70 -4.44
CA ALA A 69 -39.97 -3.37 -5.50
C ALA A 69 -39.08 -4.32 -6.31
N ALA A 70 -37.87 -3.87 -6.66
CA ALA A 70 -36.95 -4.66 -7.47
C ALA A 70 -35.49 -4.25 -7.23
N ILE A 71 -34.60 -5.25 -7.38
CA ILE A 71 -33.15 -5.07 -7.53
C ILE A 71 -32.80 -5.67 -8.89
N ASN A 72 -32.22 -4.88 -9.78
CA ASN A 72 -31.97 -5.25 -11.18
C ASN A 72 -30.54 -5.80 -11.40
N VAL A 73 -29.77 -5.95 -10.34
CA VAL A 73 -28.37 -6.37 -10.38
C VAL A 73 -28.06 -7.33 -9.25
N ASP A 74 -27.05 -8.18 -9.44
CA ASP A 74 -26.54 -9.07 -8.39
C ASP A 74 -25.04 -8.84 -8.12
N VAL A 75 -24.55 -9.48 -7.07
CA VAL A 75 -23.11 -9.43 -6.73
C VAL A 75 -22.29 -10.01 -7.88
N GLY A 76 -21.30 -9.25 -8.33
CA GLY A 76 -20.47 -9.61 -9.48
C GLY A 76 -20.85 -8.89 -10.78
N ASP A 77 -22.04 -8.30 -10.88
CA ASP A 77 -22.49 -7.60 -12.09
C ASP A 77 -21.70 -6.32 -12.35
N GLN A 78 -21.40 -6.08 -13.62
CA GLN A 78 -20.83 -4.82 -14.09
C GLN A 78 -21.95 -3.80 -14.30
N VAL A 79 -21.76 -2.59 -13.79
CA VAL A 79 -22.72 -1.49 -13.88
C VAL A 79 -22.09 -0.26 -14.51
N ARG A 80 -22.91 0.56 -15.18
CA ARG A 80 -22.52 1.83 -15.79
C ARG A 80 -23.08 3.01 -15.01
N ALA A 81 -22.37 4.11 -15.03
CA ALA A 81 -22.88 5.37 -14.45
C ALA A 81 -24.28 5.71 -14.97
N GLY A 82 -25.20 6.06 -14.06
CA GLY A 82 -26.61 6.34 -14.37
C GLY A 82 -27.51 5.11 -14.52
N GLN A 83 -26.98 3.89 -14.56
CA GLN A 83 -27.80 2.67 -14.62
C GLN A 83 -28.63 2.52 -13.34
N VAL A 84 -29.92 2.21 -13.49
CA VAL A 84 -30.84 1.96 -12.36
C VAL A 84 -30.58 0.56 -11.80
N LEU A 85 -30.13 0.52 -10.53
CA LEU A 85 -29.77 -0.71 -9.84
C LEU A 85 -30.89 -1.29 -8.98
N ALA A 86 -31.68 -0.43 -8.34
CA ALA A 86 -32.79 -0.83 -7.48
C ALA A 86 -33.92 0.22 -7.52
N LYS A 87 -35.13 -0.21 -7.20
CA LYS A 87 -36.34 0.65 -7.17
C LYS A 87 -37.18 0.31 -5.96
N LEU A 88 -37.72 1.36 -5.32
CA LEU A 88 -38.86 1.24 -4.40
C LEU A 88 -40.17 1.09 -5.17
N ASP A 89 -41.24 0.79 -4.47
CA ASP A 89 -42.61 0.97 -5.00
C ASP A 89 -42.83 2.47 -5.29
N GLU A 90 -42.94 2.78 -6.57
CA GLU A 90 -43.10 4.18 -7.04
C GLU A 90 -44.53 4.67 -6.92
N ALA A 91 -45.56 3.81 -6.70
CA ALA A 91 -46.95 4.19 -6.75
C ALA A 91 -47.29 5.33 -5.79
N PRO A 92 -46.87 5.34 -4.51
CA PRO A 92 -47.13 6.45 -3.59
C PRO A 92 -46.52 7.76 -4.03
N ALA A 93 -45.31 7.73 -4.59
CA ALA A 93 -44.62 8.93 -5.07
C ALA A 93 -45.26 9.46 -6.37
N ARG A 94 -45.70 8.60 -7.27
CA ARG A 94 -46.45 8.99 -8.47
C ARG A 94 -47.76 9.67 -8.12
N TRP A 95 -48.55 9.08 -7.22
CA TRP A 95 -49.82 9.71 -6.79
C TRP A 95 -49.61 11.11 -6.18
N ARG A 96 -48.54 11.29 -5.39
CA ARG A 96 -48.21 12.63 -4.87
C ARG A 96 -47.84 13.61 -5.97
N LEU A 97 -47.08 13.16 -6.98
CA LEU A 97 -46.74 13.98 -8.13
C LEU A 97 -48.00 14.34 -8.95
N ASP A 98 -48.89 13.39 -9.23
CA ASP A 98 -50.11 13.60 -9.99
C ASP A 98 -51.04 14.60 -9.26
N LYS A 99 -51.14 14.47 -7.93
CA LYS A 99 -51.90 15.45 -7.11
C LYS A 99 -51.28 16.86 -7.21
N ALA A 100 -49.96 16.97 -7.04
CA ALA A 100 -49.28 18.27 -7.12
C ALA A 100 -49.42 18.93 -8.50
N VAL A 101 -49.40 18.12 -9.59
CA VAL A 101 -49.65 18.60 -10.94
C VAL A 101 -51.08 19.11 -11.09
N ALA A 102 -52.07 18.40 -10.54
CA ALA A 102 -53.47 18.86 -10.56
C ALA A 102 -53.67 20.18 -9.78
N ASP A 103 -53.08 20.26 -8.59
CA ASP A 103 -53.14 21.49 -7.77
C ASP A 103 -52.49 22.70 -8.47
N ARG A 104 -51.32 22.48 -9.15
CA ARG A 104 -50.64 23.51 -9.95
C ARG A 104 -51.52 23.94 -11.13
N ASN A 105 -52.18 23.01 -11.81
CA ASN A 105 -53.11 23.35 -12.93
C ASN A 105 -54.30 24.19 -12.45
N ALA A 106 -54.87 23.88 -11.28
CA ALA A 106 -55.93 24.68 -10.67
C ALA A 106 -55.46 26.09 -10.31
N ALA A 107 -54.26 26.21 -9.70
CA ALA A 107 -53.63 27.50 -9.38
C ALA A 107 -53.35 28.35 -10.66
N ALA A 108 -52.91 27.69 -11.75
CA ALA A 108 -52.68 28.34 -13.04
C ALA A 108 -53.97 28.88 -13.65
N ALA A 109 -55.08 28.14 -13.55
CA ALA A 109 -56.40 28.62 -14.00
C ALA A 109 -56.87 29.83 -13.21
N THR A 110 -56.71 29.80 -11.88
CA THR A 110 -57.01 30.95 -11.01
C THR A 110 -56.17 32.19 -11.37
N LEU A 111 -54.86 31.96 -11.61
CA LEU A 111 -53.95 33.02 -12.03
C LEU A 111 -54.41 33.67 -13.34
N ALA A 112 -54.77 32.88 -14.34
CA ALA A 112 -55.26 33.35 -15.63
C ALA A 112 -56.58 34.16 -15.49
N GLU A 113 -57.49 33.69 -14.62
CA GLU A 113 -58.73 34.43 -14.29
C GLU A 113 -58.42 35.80 -13.68
N ARG A 114 -57.49 35.85 -12.65
CA ARG A 114 -57.13 37.10 -11.98
C ARG A 114 -56.38 38.05 -12.90
N GLN A 115 -55.58 37.57 -13.82
CA GLN A 115 -54.95 38.39 -14.86
C GLN A 115 -56.01 39.03 -15.78
N THR A 116 -56.98 38.27 -16.19
CA THR A 116 -58.05 38.75 -17.03
C THR A 116 -58.92 39.78 -16.28
N TRP A 117 -59.27 39.49 -15.02
CA TRP A 117 -60.00 40.43 -14.14
C TRP A 117 -59.24 41.75 -13.94
N LEU A 118 -57.96 41.71 -13.66
CA LEU A 118 -57.17 42.96 -13.54
C LEU A 118 -57.19 43.77 -14.81
N ARG A 119 -56.98 43.16 -15.99
CA ARG A 119 -57.08 43.87 -17.28
C ARG A 119 -58.44 44.58 -17.49
N GLN A 120 -59.52 43.93 -17.09
CA GLN A 120 -60.85 44.52 -17.13
C GLN A 120 -60.97 45.75 -16.18
N GLN A 121 -60.45 45.57 -14.93
CA GLN A 121 -60.51 46.69 -13.95
C GLN A 121 -59.58 47.84 -14.38
N GLU A 122 -58.49 47.63 -14.98
CA GLU A 122 -57.61 48.68 -15.55
C GLU A 122 -58.27 49.46 -16.66
N THR A 123 -59.07 48.83 -17.51
CA THR A 123 -59.84 49.50 -18.54
C THR A 123 -60.91 50.39 -17.92
N LEU A 124 -61.69 49.86 -16.98
CA LEU A 124 -62.72 50.62 -16.28
C LEU A 124 -62.19 51.80 -15.45
N ALA A 125 -60.98 51.63 -14.88
CA ALA A 125 -60.28 52.69 -14.14
C ALA A 125 -59.86 53.86 -15.07
N ARG A 126 -59.32 53.51 -16.27
CA ARG A 126 -58.96 54.49 -17.29
C ARG A 126 -60.17 55.33 -17.75
N ASP A 127 -61.33 54.68 -17.84
CA ASP A 127 -62.58 55.31 -18.21
C ASP A 127 -63.25 56.08 -17.05
N GLY A 128 -62.63 56.10 -15.85
CA GLY A 128 -63.17 56.81 -14.68
C GLY A 128 -64.35 56.11 -14.01
N ILE A 129 -64.66 54.86 -14.35
CA ILE A 129 -65.88 54.15 -13.94
C ILE A 129 -65.77 53.56 -12.55
N ILE A 130 -64.55 53.20 -12.09
CA ILE A 130 -64.33 52.52 -10.79
C ILE A 130 -63.46 53.35 -9.84
N ALA A 131 -63.63 53.09 -8.53
CA ALA A 131 -62.81 53.70 -7.49
C ALA A 131 -61.40 53.17 -7.51
N PRO A 132 -60.33 53.94 -7.17
CA PRO A 132 -58.97 53.49 -7.10
C PRO A 132 -58.77 52.27 -6.19
N ALA A 133 -59.54 52.15 -5.11
CA ALA A 133 -59.53 51.01 -4.20
C ALA A 133 -59.89 49.66 -4.87
N ALA A 134 -60.81 49.70 -5.87
CA ALA A 134 -61.15 48.47 -6.61
C ALA A 134 -60.02 47.97 -7.50
N LEU A 135 -59.28 48.88 -8.13
CA LEU A 135 -58.11 48.55 -8.90
C LEU A 135 -57.00 47.96 -7.99
N GLN A 136 -56.76 48.58 -6.82
CA GLN A 136 -55.79 48.02 -5.84
C GLN A 136 -56.20 46.63 -5.35
N ALA A 137 -57.49 46.39 -5.11
CA ALA A 137 -57.98 45.06 -4.74
C ALA A 137 -57.74 44.02 -5.84
N ALA A 138 -57.92 44.37 -7.11
CA ALA A 138 -57.68 43.54 -8.25
C ALA A 138 -56.11 43.18 -8.36
N GLN A 139 -55.24 44.16 -8.15
CA GLN A 139 -53.83 44.03 -8.14
C GLN A 139 -53.40 43.10 -7.01
N ALA A 140 -53.90 43.30 -5.79
CA ALA A 140 -53.60 42.42 -4.64
C ALA A 140 -54.06 40.95 -4.87
N SER A 141 -55.27 40.83 -5.48
CA SER A 141 -55.81 39.51 -5.85
C SER A 141 -54.92 38.75 -6.87
N LEU A 142 -54.43 39.49 -7.88
CA LEU A 142 -53.46 38.91 -8.83
C LEU A 142 -52.16 38.50 -8.13
N GLN A 143 -51.64 39.38 -7.28
CA GLN A 143 -50.37 39.04 -6.54
C GLN A 143 -50.53 37.78 -5.68
N LEU A 144 -51.68 37.61 -5.03
CA LEU A 144 -52.00 36.39 -4.28
C LEU A 144 -52.04 35.19 -5.20
N ALA A 145 -52.69 35.26 -6.35
CA ALA A 145 -52.76 34.16 -7.32
C ALA A 145 -51.38 33.80 -7.90
N VAL A 146 -50.52 34.79 -8.16
CA VAL A 146 -49.12 34.59 -8.57
C VAL A 146 -48.36 33.77 -7.49
N SER A 147 -48.48 34.16 -6.22
CA SER A 147 -47.82 33.47 -5.11
C SER A 147 -48.34 32.05 -4.91
N GLN A 148 -49.67 31.84 -5.07
CA GLN A 148 -50.26 30.50 -5.00
C GLN A 148 -49.78 29.58 -6.14
N HIS A 149 -49.68 30.11 -7.36
CA HIS A 149 -49.15 29.34 -8.49
C HIS A 149 -47.67 28.98 -8.28
N ALA A 150 -46.84 29.92 -7.85
CA ALA A 150 -45.42 29.65 -7.55
C ALA A 150 -45.26 28.60 -6.44
N SER A 151 -46.07 28.63 -5.39
CA SER A 151 -46.09 27.61 -4.34
C SER A 151 -46.47 26.23 -4.91
N ALA A 152 -47.47 26.15 -5.77
CA ALA A 152 -47.89 24.90 -6.41
C ALA A 152 -46.80 24.35 -7.37
N GLU A 153 -46.08 25.21 -8.10
CA GLU A 153 -44.92 24.81 -8.91
C GLU A 153 -43.79 24.18 -8.06
N THR A 154 -43.52 24.80 -6.91
CA THR A 154 -42.54 24.26 -5.95
C THR A 154 -42.98 22.88 -5.44
N ALA A 155 -44.26 22.68 -5.15
CA ALA A 155 -44.82 21.39 -4.75
C ALA A 155 -44.63 20.31 -5.82
N VAL A 156 -44.85 20.66 -7.11
CA VAL A 156 -44.58 19.75 -8.24
C VAL A 156 -43.10 19.39 -8.32
N ALA A 157 -42.19 20.37 -8.17
CA ALA A 157 -40.75 20.13 -8.20
C ALA A 157 -40.32 19.19 -7.06
N THR A 158 -40.84 19.37 -5.84
CA THR A 158 -40.60 18.52 -4.69
C THR A 158 -41.11 17.09 -4.95
N ALA A 159 -42.35 16.91 -5.37
CA ALA A 159 -42.92 15.58 -5.64
C ALA A 159 -42.20 14.85 -6.79
N ARG A 160 -41.71 15.60 -7.78
CA ARG A 160 -40.88 15.03 -8.86
C ARG A 160 -39.53 14.55 -8.34
N ARG A 161 -38.89 15.29 -7.43
CA ARG A 161 -37.68 14.87 -6.77
C ARG A 161 -37.92 13.60 -5.92
N ASP A 162 -39.00 13.57 -5.14
CA ASP A 162 -39.36 12.39 -4.33
C ASP A 162 -39.51 11.14 -5.20
N LEU A 163 -40.09 11.26 -6.39
CA LEU A 163 -40.18 10.15 -7.34
C LEU A 163 -38.82 9.75 -7.89
N GLN A 164 -37.88 10.65 -8.09
CA GLN A 164 -36.54 10.34 -8.50
C GLN A 164 -35.78 9.57 -7.39
N LEU A 165 -35.97 9.93 -6.12
CA LEU A 165 -35.36 9.30 -4.95
C LEU A 165 -35.85 7.87 -4.68
N THR A 166 -36.94 7.42 -5.37
CA THR A 166 -37.34 5.99 -5.34
C THR A 166 -36.45 5.07 -6.13
N ARG A 167 -35.36 5.58 -6.75
CA ARG A 167 -34.45 4.80 -7.57
C ARG A 167 -33.02 4.98 -7.09
N ILE A 168 -32.30 3.89 -6.98
CA ILE A 168 -30.85 3.90 -6.82
C ILE A 168 -30.21 3.77 -8.19
N THR A 169 -29.31 4.70 -8.53
CA THR A 169 -28.51 4.66 -9.76
C THR A 169 -27.04 4.56 -9.43
N ALA A 170 -26.27 3.90 -10.30
CA ALA A 170 -24.82 3.81 -10.16
C ALA A 170 -24.19 5.22 -10.35
N PRO A 171 -23.35 5.68 -9.41
CA PRO A 171 -22.71 7.00 -9.53
C PRO A 171 -21.51 6.98 -10.49
N PHE A 172 -20.94 5.82 -10.77
CA PHE A 172 -19.80 5.60 -11.67
C PHE A 172 -19.83 4.19 -12.26
N ASP A 173 -19.00 3.94 -13.29
CA ASP A 173 -18.81 2.60 -13.85
C ASP A 173 -18.07 1.70 -12.87
N GLY A 174 -18.61 0.52 -12.59
CA GLY A 174 -18.02 -0.36 -11.60
C GLY A 174 -18.64 -1.74 -11.53
N GLN A 175 -18.40 -2.43 -10.44
CA GLN A 175 -18.95 -3.75 -10.14
C GLN A 175 -19.70 -3.72 -8.81
N VAL A 176 -20.80 -4.45 -8.74
CA VAL A 176 -21.53 -4.68 -7.48
C VAL A 176 -20.74 -5.69 -6.65
N VAL A 177 -20.31 -5.28 -5.46
CA VAL A 177 -19.51 -6.14 -4.56
C VAL A 177 -20.28 -6.67 -3.37
N ALA A 178 -21.40 -6.02 -3.00
CA ALA A 178 -22.28 -6.52 -1.95
C ALA A 178 -23.75 -6.13 -2.22
N ARG A 179 -24.65 -7.00 -1.76
CA ARG A 179 -26.09 -6.78 -1.74
C ARG A 179 -26.61 -7.13 -0.34
N SER A 180 -27.18 -6.15 0.37
CA SER A 180 -27.60 -6.28 1.77
C SER A 180 -29.13 -6.36 1.95
N ALA A 181 -29.91 -6.27 0.87
CA ALA A 181 -31.36 -6.34 0.93
C ALA A 181 -31.93 -7.26 -0.17
N GLN A 182 -33.18 -7.68 0.06
CA GLN A 182 -33.93 -8.49 -0.89
C GLN A 182 -35.19 -7.76 -1.39
N PRO A 183 -35.69 -8.05 -2.60
CA PRO A 183 -36.97 -7.54 -3.05
C PRO A 183 -38.09 -7.80 -2.06
N PHE A 184 -39.06 -6.88 -2.00
CA PHE A 184 -40.26 -6.90 -1.15
C PHE A 184 -40.00 -6.68 0.35
N THR A 185 -38.79 -6.26 0.74
CA THR A 185 -38.52 -5.81 2.11
C THR A 185 -38.73 -4.30 2.25
N ASP A 186 -39.10 -3.85 3.45
CA ASP A 186 -39.15 -2.44 3.80
C ASP A 186 -37.74 -1.96 4.15
N VAL A 187 -37.38 -0.78 3.64
CA VAL A 187 -36.05 -0.20 3.83
C VAL A 187 -36.17 1.20 4.46
N ALA A 188 -35.22 1.48 5.35
CA ALA A 188 -35.09 2.78 6.00
C ALA A 188 -34.20 3.74 5.19
N PRO A 189 -34.37 5.06 5.36
CA PRO A 189 -33.49 6.05 4.77
C PRO A 189 -32.02 5.83 5.20
N GLY A 190 -31.09 5.87 4.26
CA GLY A 190 -29.65 5.68 4.53
C GLY A 190 -29.22 4.24 4.77
N GLN A 191 -30.14 3.28 4.78
CA GLN A 191 -29.78 1.86 4.86
C GLN A 191 -29.03 1.44 3.60
N ALA A 192 -27.83 0.87 3.75
CA ALA A 192 -27.05 0.34 2.63
C ALA A 192 -27.76 -0.87 2.00
N ILE A 193 -28.06 -0.79 0.72
CA ILE A 193 -28.74 -1.83 -0.06
C ILE A 193 -27.76 -2.54 -0.98
N LEU A 194 -26.91 -1.77 -1.66
CA LEU A 194 -25.89 -2.24 -2.59
C LEU A 194 -24.57 -1.54 -2.30
N GLN A 195 -23.49 -2.22 -2.62
CA GLN A 195 -22.16 -1.63 -2.60
C GLN A 195 -21.54 -1.77 -3.98
N VAL A 196 -21.05 -0.66 -4.53
CA VAL A 196 -20.43 -0.61 -5.85
C VAL A 196 -18.99 -0.13 -5.71
N GLU A 197 -18.09 -0.80 -6.38
CA GLU A 197 -16.67 -0.45 -6.49
C GLU A 197 -16.27 -0.20 -7.93
N SER A 198 -15.42 0.81 -8.16
CA SER A 198 -14.80 1.03 -9.47
C SER A 198 -13.68 0.03 -9.69
N GLY A 199 -13.77 -0.79 -10.74
CA GLY A 199 -12.76 -1.80 -11.07
C GLY A 199 -11.49 -1.25 -11.73
N LYS A 200 -11.44 0.05 -12.07
CA LYS A 200 -10.37 0.62 -12.92
C LYS A 200 -9.14 1.12 -12.16
N ALA A 201 -9.26 1.41 -10.88
CA ALA A 201 -8.17 1.95 -10.08
C ALA A 201 -8.15 1.28 -8.70
N LEU A 202 -7.08 0.53 -8.44
CA LEU A 202 -6.79 -0.02 -7.13
C LEU A 202 -5.80 0.88 -6.40
N GLU A 203 -5.96 0.96 -5.10
CA GLU A 203 -4.97 1.52 -4.19
C GLU A 203 -4.59 0.47 -3.16
N LEU A 204 -3.36 0.55 -2.68
CA LEU A 204 -2.85 -0.35 -1.66
C LEU A 204 -2.71 0.45 -0.36
N VAL A 205 -3.31 -0.06 0.68
CA VAL A 205 -3.33 0.58 2.00
C VAL A 205 -2.62 -0.29 3.01
N THR A 206 -1.70 0.31 3.74
CA THR A 206 -0.95 -0.36 4.80
C THR A 206 -0.75 0.59 5.98
N GLN A 207 -0.39 0.01 7.12
CA GLN A 207 0.05 0.76 8.29
C GLN A 207 1.55 0.55 8.46
N LEU A 208 2.31 1.63 8.45
CA LEU A 208 3.75 1.62 8.59
C LEU A 208 4.16 2.18 9.96
N PRO A 209 5.19 1.62 10.60
CA PRO A 209 5.81 2.26 11.76
C PRO A 209 6.28 3.67 11.41
N ASP A 210 6.13 4.62 12.33
CA ASP A 210 6.51 6.03 12.12
C ASP A 210 7.97 6.16 11.69
N ALA A 211 8.87 5.37 12.27
CA ALA A 211 10.29 5.32 11.90
C ALA A 211 10.54 4.92 10.43
N VAL A 212 9.62 4.21 9.80
CA VAL A 212 9.66 3.88 8.37
C VAL A 212 9.01 4.98 7.56
N ALA A 213 7.84 5.47 7.98
CA ALA A 213 7.06 6.49 7.28
C ALA A 213 7.84 7.80 7.09
N VAL A 214 8.58 8.26 8.12
CA VAL A 214 9.41 9.50 8.07
C VAL A 214 10.47 9.46 6.95
N ARG A 215 10.92 8.26 6.56
CA ARG A 215 11.94 8.10 5.49
C ARG A 215 11.36 8.07 4.09
N LEU A 216 10.02 8.02 3.95
CA LEU A 216 9.34 7.92 2.69
C LEU A 216 8.87 9.30 2.22
N ALA A 217 9.01 9.55 0.94
CA ALA A 217 8.47 10.73 0.27
C ALA A 217 7.38 10.33 -0.73
N PRO A 218 6.38 11.20 -1.00
CA PRO A 218 5.44 10.96 -2.09
C PRO A 218 6.16 10.61 -3.40
N GLY A 219 5.66 9.63 -4.12
CA GLY A 219 6.30 9.08 -5.32
C GLY A 219 7.33 7.98 -5.05
N ALA A 220 7.66 7.67 -3.79
CA ALA A 220 8.59 6.58 -3.47
C ALA A 220 8.12 5.25 -4.07
N PRO A 221 8.98 4.54 -4.84
CA PRO A 221 8.64 3.28 -5.45
C PRO A 221 8.61 2.16 -4.41
N ALA A 222 7.67 1.24 -4.58
CA ALA A 222 7.57 0.02 -3.79
C ALA A 222 7.05 -1.13 -4.66
N TYR A 223 7.07 -2.33 -4.12
CA TYR A 223 6.55 -3.50 -4.82
C TYR A 223 5.60 -4.26 -3.91
N ALA A 224 4.42 -4.58 -4.42
CA ALA A 224 3.50 -5.47 -3.73
C ALA A 224 3.56 -6.86 -4.35
N ARG A 225 3.54 -7.90 -3.53
CA ARG A 225 3.51 -9.30 -3.95
C ARG A 225 2.13 -9.89 -3.66
N SER A 226 1.49 -10.40 -4.71
CA SER A 226 0.23 -11.13 -4.63
C SER A 226 0.42 -12.52 -5.22
N GLY A 227 0.68 -13.52 -4.38
CA GLY A 227 1.11 -14.84 -4.85
C GLY A 227 2.42 -14.74 -5.65
N ASN A 228 2.38 -15.12 -6.94
CA ASN A 228 3.52 -15.03 -7.84
C ASN A 228 3.64 -13.69 -8.57
N ASP A 229 2.62 -12.84 -8.49
CA ASP A 229 2.60 -11.55 -9.19
C ASP A 229 3.30 -10.48 -8.37
N ARG A 230 4.11 -9.68 -9.05
CA ARG A 230 4.77 -8.51 -8.50
C ARG A 230 4.18 -7.24 -9.12
N LEU A 231 3.58 -6.41 -8.27
CA LEU A 231 2.94 -5.16 -8.65
C LEU A 231 3.87 -4.00 -8.33
N ALA A 232 4.14 -3.16 -9.31
CA ALA A 232 4.80 -1.88 -9.05
C ALA A 232 3.78 -0.91 -8.46
N VAL A 233 4.13 -0.32 -7.32
CA VAL A 233 3.30 0.66 -6.63
C VAL A 233 4.13 1.87 -6.25
N LYS A 234 3.48 3.03 -6.11
CA LYS A 234 4.13 4.28 -5.72
C LYS A 234 3.39 4.88 -4.54
N LEU A 235 4.14 5.36 -3.55
CA LEU A 235 3.55 6.07 -2.43
C LEU A 235 2.81 7.31 -2.94
N GLU A 236 1.48 7.36 -2.75
CA GLU A 236 0.67 8.51 -3.11
C GLU A 236 0.64 9.51 -1.94
N ARG A 237 0.34 9.01 -0.73
CA ARG A 237 0.23 9.86 0.47
C ARG A 237 0.43 9.06 1.75
N LEU A 238 0.88 9.77 2.77
CA LEU A 238 0.92 9.32 4.17
C LEU A 238 -0.14 10.09 4.96
N SER A 239 -0.78 9.42 5.91
CA SER A 239 -1.65 10.11 6.86
C SER A 239 -0.82 11.09 7.70
N GLY A 240 -1.33 12.31 7.89
CA GLY A 240 -0.74 13.27 8.82
C GLY A 240 -1.00 12.95 10.30
N ARG A 241 -1.72 11.85 10.58
CA ARG A 241 -2.05 11.38 11.93
C ARG A 241 -1.50 9.97 12.11
N SER A 242 -0.85 9.75 13.24
CA SER A 242 -0.43 8.43 13.67
C SER A 242 -1.55 7.79 14.50
N ASP A 243 -1.94 6.58 14.15
CA ASP A 243 -2.86 5.79 14.95
C ASP A 243 -2.10 5.12 16.10
N ASN A 244 -2.63 5.24 17.33
CA ASN A 244 -2.01 4.71 18.55
C ASN A 244 -0.55 5.17 18.78
N GLY A 245 -0.14 6.32 18.23
CA GLY A 245 1.15 6.95 18.46
C GLY A 245 2.36 6.30 17.77
N SER A 246 2.17 5.23 16.97
CA SER A 246 3.30 4.51 16.36
C SER A 246 3.10 4.04 14.92
N LEU A 247 1.86 4.04 14.41
CA LEU A 247 1.54 3.58 13.08
C LEU A 247 0.96 4.71 12.23
N VAL A 248 1.46 4.86 11.02
CA VAL A 248 1.02 5.86 10.03
C VAL A 248 0.39 5.11 8.85
N GLN A 249 -0.82 5.48 8.49
CA GLN A 249 -1.46 4.93 7.30
C GLN A 249 -0.75 5.44 6.04
N ALA A 250 -0.32 4.52 5.20
CA ALA A 250 0.27 4.79 3.89
C ALA A 250 -0.64 4.27 2.79
N ILE A 251 -0.83 5.09 1.75
CA ILE A 251 -1.63 4.77 0.57
C ILE A 251 -0.72 4.81 -0.64
N PHE A 252 -0.70 3.71 -1.37
CA PHE A 252 0.09 3.55 -2.57
C PHE A 252 -0.84 3.42 -3.78
N HIS A 253 -0.49 4.10 -4.85
CA HIS A 253 -1.13 3.95 -6.14
C HIS A 253 -0.59 2.69 -6.84
N VAL A 254 -1.50 1.90 -7.41
CA VAL A 254 -1.16 0.71 -8.21
C VAL A 254 -1.17 1.11 -9.69
N ASP A 255 -0.01 1.13 -10.34
CA ASP A 255 0.11 1.60 -11.74
C ASP A 255 -0.68 0.70 -12.71
N LYS A 256 -0.58 -0.62 -12.56
CA LYS A 256 -1.32 -1.62 -13.34
C LYS A 256 -1.64 -2.82 -12.45
N ALA A 257 -2.92 -3.11 -12.29
CA ALA A 257 -3.38 -4.30 -11.58
C ALA A 257 -3.62 -5.43 -12.60
N PRO A 258 -3.07 -6.64 -12.38
CA PRO A 258 -3.46 -7.81 -13.15
C PRO A 258 -4.95 -8.14 -12.96
N ALA A 259 -5.57 -8.76 -13.96
CA ALA A 259 -7.00 -9.07 -13.93
C ALA A 259 -7.42 -10.06 -12.83
N ASN A 260 -6.47 -10.85 -12.31
CA ASN A 260 -6.67 -11.82 -11.23
C ASN A 260 -6.59 -11.19 -9.82
N VAL A 261 -6.18 -9.92 -9.70
CA VAL A 261 -6.08 -9.22 -8.42
C VAL A 261 -7.40 -8.50 -8.12
N ARG A 262 -7.98 -8.80 -6.97
CA ARG A 262 -9.29 -8.27 -6.54
C ARG A 262 -9.13 -7.27 -5.39
N SER A 263 -10.07 -6.35 -5.30
CA SER A 263 -10.26 -5.53 -4.10
C SER A 263 -10.51 -6.44 -2.88
N GLY A 264 -9.95 -6.06 -1.72
CA GLY A 264 -9.96 -6.88 -0.51
C GLY A 264 -8.79 -7.86 -0.38
N ALA A 265 -7.97 -8.05 -1.42
CA ALA A 265 -6.83 -8.95 -1.35
C ALA A 265 -5.76 -8.41 -0.39
N VAL A 266 -5.22 -9.31 0.44
CA VAL A 266 -4.07 -9.05 1.30
C VAL A 266 -2.81 -9.41 0.54
N VAL A 267 -1.84 -8.51 0.56
CA VAL A 267 -0.57 -8.62 -0.18
C VAL A 267 0.60 -8.19 0.70
N ASP A 268 1.80 -8.66 0.38
CA ASP A 268 3.02 -8.18 1.02
C ASP A 268 3.57 -6.98 0.25
N LEU A 269 3.79 -5.88 0.96
CA LEU A 269 4.42 -4.67 0.43
C LEU A 269 5.91 -4.66 0.78
N ASP A 270 6.76 -4.70 -0.22
CA ASP A 270 8.21 -4.60 -0.08
C ASP A 270 8.65 -3.16 -0.35
N LEU A 271 9.13 -2.50 0.68
CA LEU A 271 9.73 -1.16 0.61
C LEU A 271 11.25 -1.31 0.46
N PRO A 272 11.83 -0.91 -0.68
CA PRO A 272 13.27 -0.95 -0.83
C PRO A 272 13.93 -0.01 0.19
N ARG A 273 14.86 -0.52 0.98
CA ARG A 273 15.72 0.33 1.78
C ARG A 273 16.60 1.14 0.84
N LYS A 274 16.70 2.44 1.08
CA LYS A 274 17.74 3.23 0.42
C LYS A 274 19.08 2.58 0.76
N ASN A 275 19.75 2.05 -0.25
CA ASN A 275 21.06 1.42 -0.08
C ASN A 275 22.01 2.36 0.66
N SER A 276 22.29 2.07 1.91
CA SER A 276 23.68 1.98 2.27
C SER A 276 24.20 0.71 1.58
N GLN A 277 25.20 0.81 0.74
CA GLN A 277 25.96 -0.35 0.23
C GLN A 277 26.67 -1.00 1.42
N SER A 278 25.89 -1.50 2.38
CA SER A 278 26.45 -2.21 3.52
C SER A 278 26.73 -3.62 3.06
N ILE A 279 28.01 -3.93 2.99
CA ILE A 279 28.48 -5.28 2.80
C ILE A 279 27.93 -6.11 3.96
N THR A 280 27.27 -7.22 3.68
CA THR A 280 26.80 -8.10 4.73
C THR A 280 27.65 -9.35 4.79
N LEU A 281 28.02 -9.79 6.00
CA LEU A 281 28.79 -11.01 6.24
C LEU A 281 28.01 -11.94 7.18
N PRO A 282 28.17 -13.26 7.07
CA PRO A 282 27.66 -14.18 8.08
C PRO A 282 28.19 -13.82 9.47
N ALA A 283 27.36 -13.92 10.50
CA ALA A 283 27.78 -13.64 11.87
C ALA A 283 28.99 -14.47 12.32
N SER A 284 29.17 -15.68 11.76
CA SER A 284 30.32 -16.56 12.01
C SER A 284 31.67 -16.01 11.50
N ALA A 285 31.64 -15.02 10.58
CA ALA A 285 32.86 -14.35 10.11
C ALA A 285 33.34 -13.26 11.05
N VAL A 286 32.43 -12.73 11.90
CA VAL A 286 32.68 -11.58 12.74
C VAL A 286 33.23 -12.02 14.10
N ILE A 287 34.42 -11.54 14.42
CA ILE A 287 35.05 -11.76 15.73
C ILE A 287 34.78 -10.53 16.57
N THR A 288 33.88 -10.68 17.54
CA THR A 288 33.51 -9.58 18.44
C THR A 288 34.62 -9.36 19.48
N THR A 289 34.99 -8.13 19.68
CA THR A 289 35.80 -7.66 20.79
C THR A 289 34.88 -7.19 21.91
N ASN A 290 35.36 -7.03 23.15
CA ASN A 290 34.55 -6.63 24.30
C ASN A 290 33.79 -5.29 24.12
N ASP A 291 34.04 -4.59 23.04
CA ASP A 291 33.37 -3.35 22.64
C ASP A 291 32.36 -3.63 21.54
N ALA A 292 31.07 -3.44 21.81
CA ALA A 292 29.97 -3.79 20.91
C ALA A 292 29.98 -3.06 19.54
N LYS A 293 30.83 -2.06 19.37
CA LYS A 293 30.95 -1.26 18.15
C LYS A 293 32.15 -1.60 17.28
N SER A 294 33.15 -2.31 17.80
CA SER A 294 34.35 -2.72 17.07
C SER A 294 34.43 -4.24 17.02
N ALA A 295 34.45 -4.77 15.81
CA ALA A 295 34.62 -6.18 15.54
C ALA A 295 35.79 -6.34 14.56
N SER A 296 36.27 -7.57 14.38
CA SER A 296 37.31 -7.85 13.38
C SER A 296 36.93 -9.06 12.53
N VAL A 297 37.46 -9.08 11.32
CA VAL A 297 37.31 -10.19 10.38
C VAL A 297 38.71 -10.64 9.89
N PHE A 298 38.83 -11.85 9.44
CA PHE A 298 39.99 -12.32 8.71
C PHE A 298 39.76 -12.20 7.20
N ILE A 299 40.66 -11.51 6.52
CA ILE A 299 40.71 -11.42 5.06
C ILE A 299 41.88 -12.23 4.54
N VAL A 300 41.64 -12.97 3.46
CA VAL A 300 42.69 -13.71 2.77
C VAL A 300 43.36 -12.82 1.74
N LYS A 301 44.65 -12.55 1.90
CA LYS A 301 45.44 -11.78 0.94
C LYS A 301 46.75 -12.53 0.68
N ASN A 302 47.02 -12.81 -0.60
CA ASN A 302 48.23 -13.57 -1.03
C ASN A 302 48.43 -14.91 -0.27
N GLY A 303 47.34 -15.63 0.02
CA GLY A 303 47.38 -16.92 0.70
C GLY A 303 47.65 -16.85 2.22
N SER A 304 47.64 -15.65 2.82
CA SER A 304 47.80 -15.44 4.25
C SER A 304 46.62 -14.66 4.86
N LEU A 305 46.38 -14.88 6.15
CA LEU A 305 45.32 -14.18 6.90
C LEU A 305 45.78 -12.82 7.38
N GLN A 306 44.99 -11.81 7.10
CA GLN A 306 45.10 -10.48 7.67
C GLN A 306 43.88 -10.19 8.55
N ARG A 307 44.10 -9.79 9.80
CA ARG A 307 43.04 -9.32 10.68
C ARG A 307 42.74 -7.89 10.34
N ARG A 308 41.43 -7.59 10.08
CA ARG A 308 40.98 -6.22 9.77
C ARG A 308 39.87 -5.83 10.73
N THR A 309 40.01 -4.66 11.33
CA THR A 309 38.97 -4.08 12.17
C THR A 309 37.84 -3.57 11.30
N ILE A 310 36.60 -3.87 11.68
CA ILE A 310 35.38 -3.47 11.01
C ILE A 310 34.51 -2.67 11.96
N SER A 311 33.68 -1.77 11.40
CA SER A 311 32.60 -1.11 12.12
C SER A 311 31.27 -1.78 11.75
N THR A 312 30.45 -2.08 12.74
CA THR A 312 29.14 -2.69 12.58
C THR A 312 28.20 -2.16 13.66
N ASN A 313 26.91 -2.05 13.33
CA ASN A 313 25.87 -1.73 14.33
C ASN A 313 25.44 -2.94 15.17
N GLY A 314 26.02 -4.13 14.92
CA GLY A 314 25.71 -5.36 15.66
C GLY A 314 24.34 -5.96 15.38
N GLN A 315 23.54 -5.37 14.51
CA GLN A 315 22.20 -5.86 14.18
C GLN A 315 22.29 -7.13 13.35
N LEU A 316 21.74 -8.23 13.88
CA LEU A 316 21.60 -9.48 13.15
C LEU A 316 20.45 -9.34 12.14
N LEU A 317 20.79 -9.51 10.86
CA LEU A 317 19.83 -9.50 9.75
C LEU A 317 19.17 -10.90 9.61
N PRO A 318 18.06 -11.03 8.88
CA PRO A 318 17.56 -12.32 8.45
C PRO A 318 18.67 -13.18 7.83
N GLU A 319 18.60 -14.50 7.95
CA GLU A 319 19.63 -15.45 7.49
C GLU A 319 20.93 -15.43 8.32
N GLY A 320 20.96 -14.81 9.52
CA GLY A 320 22.13 -14.82 10.40
C GLY A 320 23.32 -13.97 9.89
N ARG A 321 23.06 -12.93 9.13
CA ARG A 321 24.07 -12.00 8.58
C ARG A 321 24.15 -10.71 9.39
N VAL A 322 25.31 -10.06 9.38
CA VAL A 322 25.58 -8.78 10.03
C VAL A 322 25.97 -7.76 8.97
N ALA A 323 25.39 -6.55 9.05
CA ALA A 323 25.76 -5.44 8.18
C ALA A 323 27.09 -4.82 8.64
N ILE A 324 27.97 -4.60 7.69
CA ILE A 324 29.29 -3.98 7.90
C ILE A 324 29.27 -2.56 7.35
N ASP A 325 29.46 -1.59 8.23
CA ASP A 325 29.42 -0.17 7.85
C ASP A 325 30.74 0.30 7.23
N SER A 326 31.89 -0.26 7.69
CA SER A 326 33.21 0.05 7.15
C SER A 326 34.23 -1.04 7.49
N GLY A 327 35.38 -1.05 6.78
CA GLY A 327 36.51 -1.95 7.04
C GLY A 327 36.62 -3.13 6.07
N VAL A 328 35.61 -3.41 5.26
CA VAL A 328 35.64 -4.42 4.20
C VAL A 328 35.24 -3.77 2.88
N SER A 329 35.91 -4.13 1.81
CA SER A 329 35.60 -3.67 0.45
C SER A 329 34.93 -4.77 -0.36
N ALA A 330 34.13 -4.38 -1.35
CA ALA A 330 33.58 -5.34 -2.31
C ALA A 330 34.71 -6.08 -3.02
N GLY A 331 34.62 -7.40 -3.07
CA GLY A 331 35.66 -8.26 -3.64
C GLY A 331 36.66 -8.82 -2.60
N ASP A 332 36.65 -8.34 -1.35
CA ASP A 332 37.52 -8.92 -0.31
C ASP A 332 37.11 -10.39 0.00
N GLN A 333 38.07 -11.28 0.08
CA GLN A 333 37.84 -12.68 0.45
C GLN A 333 37.85 -12.80 1.99
N VAL A 334 36.69 -12.96 2.59
CA VAL A 334 36.51 -13.01 4.05
C VAL A 334 36.35 -14.46 4.49
N VAL A 335 37.03 -14.85 5.58
CA VAL A 335 36.88 -16.18 6.19
C VAL A 335 35.54 -16.22 6.96
N VAL A 336 34.70 -17.19 6.62
CA VAL A 336 33.35 -17.31 7.19
C VAL A 336 33.16 -18.49 8.14
N ALA A 337 34.16 -19.34 8.28
CA ALA A 337 34.11 -20.45 9.23
C ALA A 337 35.50 -20.75 9.83
N GLY A 338 35.50 -21.15 11.10
CA GLY A 338 36.70 -21.53 11.83
C GLY A 338 37.55 -20.38 12.38
N THR A 339 37.01 -19.15 12.38
CA THR A 339 37.73 -17.93 12.78
C THR A 339 38.36 -17.99 14.17
N ALA A 340 37.77 -18.73 15.13
CA ALA A 340 38.29 -18.87 16.48
C ALA A 340 39.61 -19.64 16.58
N PHE A 341 39.98 -20.44 15.55
CA PHE A 341 41.15 -21.29 15.51
C PHE A 341 42.26 -20.75 14.57
N LEU A 342 42.12 -19.53 14.12
CA LEU A 342 43.01 -18.89 13.16
C LEU A 342 43.76 -17.73 13.81
N SER A 343 45.02 -17.55 13.34
CA SER A 343 45.88 -16.44 13.79
C SER A 343 46.29 -15.56 12.61
N GLU A 344 46.58 -14.33 12.89
CA GLU A 344 47.09 -13.36 11.90
C GLU A 344 48.39 -13.85 11.29
N GLY A 345 48.58 -13.67 9.99
CA GLY A 345 49.76 -14.13 9.24
C GLY A 345 49.77 -15.62 8.89
N GLN A 346 48.77 -16.40 9.34
CA GLN A 346 48.71 -17.82 9.06
C GLN A 346 48.49 -18.11 7.57
N ALA A 347 49.26 -19.05 6.99
CA ALA A 347 49.03 -19.51 5.62
C ALA A 347 47.74 -20.33 5.53
N VAL A 348 46.88 -19.98 4.56
CA VAL A 348 45.57 -20.61 4.34
C VAL A 348 45.32 -20.84 2.86
N PHE A 349 44.42 -21.78 2.56
CA PHE A 349 43.88 -21.94 1.20
C PHE A 349 42.36 -22.05 1.23
N ALA A 350 41.71 -21.58 0.16
CA ALA A 350 40.28 -21.64 0.04
C ALA A 350 39.79 -23.08 -0.11
N HIS A 351 38.96 -23.52 0.82
CA HIS A 351 38.29 -24.82 0.71
C HIS A 351 36.92 -24.61 0.02
N HIS A 352 36.76 -25.26 -1.15
CA HIS A 352 35.48 -25.36 -1.83
C HIS A 352 34.87 -26.72 -1.46
N PRO A 353 33.74 -26.76 -0.70
CA PRO A 353 33.10 -28.03 -0.39
C PRO A 353 32.58 -28.67 -1.69
N GLN A 354 33.13 -29.80 -2.07
CA GLN A 354 32.56 -30.64 -3.14
C GLN A 354 31.30 -31.29 -2.56
N THR A 355 30.13 -30.93 -3.10
CA THR A 355 28.88 -31.58 -2.74
C THR A 355 28.87 -32.96 -3.36
N LEU A 356 28.89 -34.01 -2.54
CA LEU A 356 28.84 -35.43 -2.95
C LEU A 356 27.57 -35.83 -3.75
N LEU A 357 26.67 -34.90 -4.00
CA LEU A 357 25.39 -35.12 -4.72
C LEU A 357 25.47 -34.90 -6.23
N GLN A 358 26.64 -34.59 -6.82
CA GLN A 358 26.81 -34.45 -8.27
C GLN A 358 27.39 -35.65 -8.98
N GLY A 359 27.61 -36.79 -8.29
CA GLY A 359 28.17 -38.03 -8.83
C GLY A 359 27.12 -39.09 -9.14
N GLY A 360 26.17 -38.83 -10.01
CA GLY A 360 25.15 -39.82 -10.36
C GLY A 360 24.37 -39.51 -11.64
N ARG A 361 25.10 -39.38 -12.77
CA ARG A 361 24.55 -39.62 -14.12
C ARG A 361 25.72 -40.03 -15.03
N GLN A 362 25.90 -41.29 -15.16
CA GLN A 362 26.38 -41.95 -16.38
C GLN A 362 25.18 -42.48 -17.14
#